data_38f550ed49d9c32d139e824f43416394
#
_entry.id   38f550ed49d9c32d139e824f43416394
#
_cell.length_a   1.000
_cell.length_b   1.000
_cell.length_c   1.000
_cell.angle_alpha   90.00
_cell.angle_beta   90.00
_cell.angle_gamma   90.00
#
_symmetry.space_group_name_H-M   'P 1'
#
loop_
_entity.id
_entity.type
_entity.pdbx_description
1 polymer ?
#
loop_
_entity_poly.entity_id
_entity_poly.type
_entity_poly.pdbx_seq_one_letter_code
_entity_poly.pdbx_strand_id
1 'polypeptide(L)'
;AAFKVVLDYNNGAVAMVLPQILRELNCSVIPLNAAPAEIVMEQDDSTFQAHLQEMGVITSAVKAKIGVFIDSPGERCFIVDETGTLLSHDQAFAVLTHLALSAKKGMVLGPASTSLAFSMIAEQLGGRFVPTKITPGAVLRAAQHSETVLASDGGGGFCWPDFAVSFDAIFTVARVLELLAVSGTSLGALRSRIPQVTHRTAVEFCPWEVKGRVMRTMMERHLKDRVDLTDGVKVFVDDGWVLVAPDPDRPEYYIIASTRDAGHANRLVEEYSQLVRSVVAEAAPQAEAVVET
;
A
#
# COMPACT_ATOMS: atom_id res chain seq x y z
N ALA A 1 28.99 -3.00 5.05
CA ALA A 1 29.30 -2.16 3.92
C ALA A 1 28.66 -0.78 4.17
N ALA A 2 29.44 0.29 3.97
CA ALA A 2 28.90 1.66 4.09
C ALA A 2 27.92 1.88 2.92
N PHE A 3 26.63 1.96 3.18
CA PHE A 3 25.66 2.32 2.18
C PHE A 3 25.67 3.82 1.94
N LYS A 4 25.62 4.22 0.66
CA LYS A 4 25.29 5.59 0.27
C LYS A 4 23.78 5.68 0.13
N VAL A 5 23.17 6.68 0.76
CA VAL A 5 21.72 6.87 0.87
C VAL A 5 21.40 8.31 0.51
N VAL A 6 20.40 8.54 -0.33
CA VAL A 6 19.81 9.87 -0.54
C VAL A 6 18.56 9.97 0.33
N LEU A 7 18.47 11.02 1.15
CA LEU A 7 17.34 11.23 2.05
C LEU A 7 16.77 12.63 1.87
N ASP A 8 15.51 12.66 1.48
CA ASP A 8 14.73 13.89 1.49
C ASP A 8 13.89 13.93 2.77
N TYR A 9 14.17 14.93 3.60
CA TYR A 9 13.52 15.10 4.89
C TYR A 9 12.26 15.98 4.81
N ASN A 10 11.92 16.47 3.62
CA ASN A 10 10.77 17.35 3.43
C ASN A 10 10.69 18.50 4.45
N ASN A 11 11.84 19.05 4.83
CA ASN A 11 11.97 20.06 5.89
C ASN A 11 11.33 19.67 7.24
N GLY A 12 11.11 18.37 7.47
CA GLY A 12 10.49 17.83 8.67
C GLY A 12 11.46 17.65 9.84
N ALA A 13 10.91 17.45 11.03
CA ALA A 13 11.68 17.22 12.27
C ALA A 13 12.53 15.93 12.24
N VAL A 14 12.24 15.02 11.35
CA VAL A 14 13.02 13.79 11.11
C VAL A 14 14.50 14.11 10.80
N ALA A 15 14.78 15.28 10.20
CA ALA A 15 16.13 15.76 9.92
C ALA A 15 16.98 15.97 11.21
N MET A 16 16.35 16.07 12.37
CA MET A 16 17.05 16.22 13.66
C MET A 16 17.48 14.89 14.28
N VAL A 17 16.82 13.79 13.91
CA VAL A 17 16.99 12.46 14.55
C VAL A 17 17.67 11.45 13.62
N LEU A 18 17.16 11.27 12.43
CA LEU A 18 17.59 10.21 11.50
C LEU A 18 19.07 10.28 11.09
N PRO A 19 19.69 11.45 10.89
CA PRO A 19 21.12 11.54 10.54
C PRO A 19 22.03 10.90 11.58
N GLN A 20 21.69 10.99 12.86
CA GLN A 20 22.45 10.38 13.94
C GLN A 20 22.38 8.86 13.90
N ILE A 21 21.17 8.31 13.70
CA ILE A 21 20.94 6.87 13.56
C ILE A 21 21.75 6.32 12.37
N LEU A 22 21.69 6.98 11.21
CA LEU A 22 22.39 6.52 10.02
C LEU A 22 23.92 6.61 10.12
N ARG A 23 24.42 7.53 10.91
CA ARG A 23 25.85 7.62 11.23
C ARG A 23 26.29 6.39 12.04
N GLU A 24 25.52 5.99 13.04
CA GLU A 24 25.78 4.77 13.84
C GLU A 24 25.72 3.51 12.96
N LEU A 25 24.85 3.49 11.95
CA LEU A 25 24.79 2.43 10.94
C LEU A 25 25.90 2.52 9.88
N ASN A 26 26.84 3.45 10.02
CA ASN A 26 27.94 3.69 9.10
C ASN A 26 27.47 3.94 7.65
N CYS A 27 26.39 4.71 7.48
CA CYS A 27 25.85 5.10 6.19
C CYS A 27 26.41 6.47 5.76
N SER A 28 26.67 6.62 4.46
CA SER A 28 26.99 7.91 3.85
C SER A 28 25.71 8.53 3.32
N VAL A 29 25.23 9.60 3.95
CA VAL A 29 23.97 10.27 3.63
C VAL A 29 24.18 11.49 2.75
N ILE A 30 23.39 11.61 1.71
CA ILE A 30 23.21 12.83 0.91
C ILE A 30 21.85 13.40 1.32
N PRO A 31 21.84 14.48 2.13
CA PRO A 31 20.60 15.06 2.64
C PRO A 31 19.99 16.03 1.63
N LEU A 32 18.69 15.95 1.44
CA LEU A 32 17.86 16.90 0.72
C LEU A 32 16.84 17.50 1.68
N ASN A 33 16.52 18.78 1.52
CA ASN A 33 15.51 19.48 2.32
C ASN A 33 15.65 19.23 3.85
N ALA A 34 16.90 19.25 4.35
CA ALA A 34 17.23 18.86 5.72
C ALA A 34 17.14 20.01 6.76
N ALA A 35 16.79 21.22 6.35
CA ALA A 35 16.57 22.33 7.26
C ALA A 35 15.11 22.29 7.78
N PRO A 36 14.87 21.98 9.06
CA PRO A 36 13.51 21.96 9.60
C PRO A 36 12.83 23.31 9.42
N ALA A 37 11.63 23.33 8.87
CA ALA A 37 10.82 24.53 8.72
C ALA A 37 9.81 24.65 9.89
N GLU A 38 9.55 25.87 10.34
CA GLU A 38 8.51 26.13 11.37
C GLU A 38 7.10 25.80 10.84
N ILE A 39 6.89 26.00 9.54
CA ILE A 39 5.66 25.67 8.84
C ILE A 39 6.02 24.84 7.62
N VAL A 40 5.60 23.58 7.59
CA VAL A 40 5.67 22.74 6.40
C VAL A 40 4.42 23.01 5.57
N MET A 41 4.58 23.64 4.43
CA MET A 41 3.45 23.87 3.51
C MET A 41 3.07 22.53 2.85
N GLU A 42 1.76 22.26 2.78
CA GLU A 42 1.26 21.20 1.93
C GLU A 42 1.69 21.48 0.48
N GLN A 43 2.37 20.52 -0.10
CA GLN A 43 2.74 20.59 -1.52
C GLN A 43 1.56 20.08 -2.36
N ASP A 44 1.33 20.71 -3.50
CA ASP A 44 0.42 20.14 -4.48
C ASP A 44 1.03 18.85 -5.09
N ASP A 45 0.15 18.00 -5.64
CA ASP A 45 0.56 16.71 -6.19
C ASP A 45 1.64 16.83 -7.26
N SER A 46 1.62 17.89 -8.08
CA SER A 46 2.60 18.09 -9.16
C SER A 46 4.00 18.42 -8.62
N THR A 47 4.07 19.27 -7.62
CA THR A 47 5.32 19.62 -6.92
C THR A 47 5.88 18.40 -6.18
N PHE A 48 5.04 17.65 -5.50
CA PHE A 48 5.43 16.43 -4.82
C PHE A 48 6.01 15.38 -5.79
N GLN A 49 5.34 15.14 -6.93
CA GLN A 49 5.84 14.22 -7.94
C GLN A 49 7.17 14.69 -8.56
N ALA A 50 7.33 15.98 -8.76
CA ALA A 50 8.60 16.54 -9.26
C ALA A 50 9.76 16.29 -8.27
N HIS A 51 9.54 16.48 -6.97
CA HIS A 51 10.54 16.18 -5.94
C HIS A 51 10.93 14.71 -5.91
N LEU A 52 9.97 13.79 -6.03
CA LEU A 52 10.26 12.35 -6.09
C LEU A 52 11.07 11.97 -7.35
N GLN A 53 10.78 12.60 -8.49
CA GLN A 53 11.54 12.39 -9.72
C GLN A 53 12.97 12.94 -9.60
N GLU A 54 13.14 14.13 -9.04
CA GLU A 54 14.46 14.71 -8.79
C GLU A 54 15.30 13.84 -7.86
N MET A 55 14.71 13.35 -6.78
CA MET A 55 15.38 12.40 -5.88
C MET A 55 15.82 11.12 -6.63
N GLY A 56 15.02 10.63 -7.58
CA GLY A 56 15.38 9.51 -8.44
C GLY A 56 16.63 9.79 -9.27
N VAL A 57 16.67 10.95 -9.93
CA VAL A 57 17.84 11.40 -10.72
C VAL A 57 19.10 11.49 -9.85
N ILE A 58 18.98 12.12 -8.68
CA ILE A 58 20.10 12.25 -7.73
C ILE A 58 20.57 10.87 -7.28
N THR A 59 19.64 9.98 -6.85
CA THR A 59 19.96 8.63 -6.35
C THR A 59 20.80 7.84 -7.36
N SER A 60 20.39 7.85 -8.62
CA SER A 60 21.11 7.19 -9.70
C SER A 60 22.47 7.85 -9.98
N ALA A 61 22.51 9.18 -10.09
CA ALA A 61 23.72 9.93 -10.43
C ALA A 61 24.85 9.74 -9.38
N VAL A 62 24.50 9.71 -8.09
CA VAL A 62 25.47 9.52 -7.02
C VAL A 62 25.74 8.05 -6.70
N LYS A 63 25.11 7.13 -7.42
CA LYS A 63 25.18 5.67 -7.20
C LYS A 63 24.83 5.28 -5.76
N ALA A 64 23.79 5.88 -5.21
CA ALA A 64 23.25 5.50 -3.90
C ALA A 64 22.56 4.13 -3.99
N LYS A 65 22.49 3.43 -2.87
CA LYS A 65 21.80 2.13 -2.77
C LYS A 65 20.28 2.30 -2.67
N ILE A 66 19.84 3.47 -2.20
CA ILE A 66 18.45 3.80 -1.98
C ILE A 66 18.28 5.32 -1.91
N GLY A 67 17.19 5.82 -2.43
CA GLY A 67 16.65 7.15 -2.14
C GLY A 67 15.37 7.02 -1.33
N VAL A 68 15.18 7.86 -0.33
CA VAL A 68 13.96 7.86 0.48
C VAL A 68 13.49 9.29 0.71
N PHE A 69 12.24 9.57 0.37
CA PHE A 69 11.52 10.76 0.81
C PHE A 69 10.70 10.38 2.06
N ILE A 70 10.72 11.23 3.08
CA ILE A 70 9.98 11.02 4.32
C ILE A 70 8.99 12.17 4.47
N ASP A 71 7.74 11.83 4.79
CA ASP A 71 6.72 12.84 5.06
C ASP A 71 7.03 13.64 6.33
N SER A 72 6.42 14.80 6.48
CA SER A 72 6.71 15.71 7.61
C SER A 72 6.43 15.11 8.99
N PRO A 73 5.35 14.28 9.18
CA PRO A 73 5.13 13.57 10.43
C PRO A 73 6.16 12.47 10.70
N GLY A 74 6.90 11.99 9.70
CA GLY A 74 7.82 10.87 9.85
C GLY A 74 7.14 9.51 9.88
N GLU A 75 5.93 9.41 9.37
CA GLU A 75 5.11 8.20 9.37
C GLU A 75 5.21 7.42 8.07
N ARG A 76 5.35 8.12 6.93
CA ARG A 76 5.37 7.53 5.58
C ARG A 76 6.69 7.77 4.90
N CYS A 77 7.10 6.81 4.08
CA CYS A 77 8.26 6.96 3.23
C CYS A 77 7.98 6.46 1.79
N PHE A 78 8.62 7.15 0.85
CA PHE A 78 8.56 6.86 -0.58
C PHE A 78 9.97 6.46 -1.02
N ILE A 79 10.09 5.32 -1.64
CA ILE A 79 11.37 4.64 -1.85
C ILE A 79 11.76 4.66 -3.33
N VAL A 80 12.98 5.05 -3.59
CA VAL A 80 13.64 5.00 -4.91
C VAL A 80 14.71 3.91 -4.86
N ASP A 81 14.77 3.05 -5.87
CA ASP A 81 15.80 2.02 -5.99
C ASP A 81 17.14 2.59 -6.49
N GLU A 82 18.16 1.74 -6.50
CA GLU A 82 19.53 2.11 -6.94
C GLU A 82 19.63 2.54 -8.40
N THR A 83 18.60 2.30 -9.20
CA THR A 83 18.54 2.75 -10.61
C THR A 83 17.92 4.13 -10.75
N GLY A 84 17.39 4.70 -9.66
CA GLY A 84 16.65 5.96 -9.66
C GLY A 84 15.16 5.78 -9.93
N THR A 85 14.66 4.54 -9.92
CA THR A 85 13.25 4.27 -10.15
C THR A 85 12.47 4.42 -8.84
N LEU A 86 11.47 5.31 -8.83
CA LEU A 86 10.51 5.40 -7.74
C LEU A 86 9.65 4.13 -7.70
N LEU A 87 9.61 3.47 -6.56
CA LEU A 87 8.71 2.36 -6.32
C LEU A 87 7.29 2.90 -6.07
N SER A 88 6.28 2.36 -6.76
CA SER A 88 4.90 2.59 -6.35
C SER A 88 4.67 2.07 -4.92
N HIS A 89 3.60 2.49 -4.25
CA HIS A 89 3.29 1.99 -2.90
C HIS A 89 3.23 0.47 -2.86
N ASP A 90 2.58 -0.15 -3.85
CA ASP A 90 2.51 -1.60 -3.97
C ASP A 90 3.89 -2.23 -4.19
N GLN A 91 4.73 -1.65 -5.05
CA GLN A 91 6.08 -2.16 -5.27
C GLN A 91 6.95 -2.04 -4.02
N ALA A 92 6.90 -0.90 -3.31
CA ALA A 92 7.62 -0.71 -2.06
C ALA A 92 7.17 -1.75 -1.02
N PHE A 93 5.87 -1.89 -0.81
CA PHE A 93 5.34 -2.88 0.13
C PHE A 93 5.69 -4.32 -0.27
N ALA A 94 5.63 -4.68 -1.56
CA ALA A 94 6.02 -6.01 -2.05
C ALA A 94 7.51 -6.32 -1.79
N VAL A 95 8.39 -5.34 -2.06
CA VAL A 95 9.83 -5.46 -1.79
C VAL A 95 10.09 -5.61 -0.29
N LEU A 96 9.44 -4.80 0.55
CA LEU A 96 9.57 -4.89 2.01
C LEU A 96 8.99 -6.20 2.56
N THR A 97 7.88 -6.70 1.99
CA THR A 97 7.33 -8.02 2.29
C THR A 97 8.37 -9.12 2.01
N HIS A 98 9.03 -9.03 0.85
CA HIS A 98 10.08 -10.00 0.51
C HIS A 98 11.24 -9.96 1.51
N LEU A 99 11.73 -8.77 1.85
CA LEU A 99 12.81 -8.60 2.82
C LEU A 99 12.41 -9.11 4.22
N ALA A 100 11.24 -8.71 4.72
CA ALA A 100 10.75 -9.09 6.04
C ALA A 100 10.58 -10.61 6.18
N LEU A 101 9.87 -11.25 5.23
CA LEU A 101 9.62 -12.70 5.27
C LEU A 101 10.85 -13.54 4.98
N SER A 102 11.85 -13.02 4.25
CA SER A 102 13.13 -13.67 4.08
C SER A 102 13.94 -13.71 5.38
N ALA A 103 13.83 -12.65 6.19
CA ALA A 103 14.51 -12.56 7.49
C ALA A 103 13.78 -13.33 8.60
N LYS A 104 12.45 -13.25 8.65
CA LYS A 104 11.61 -13.89 9.67
C LYS A 104 10.28 -14.32 9.08
N LYS A 105 9.93 -15.60 9.25
CA LYS A 105 8.61 -16.13 8.87
C LYS A 105 7.52 -15.53 9.73
N GLY A 106 6.33 -15.33 9.15
CA GLY A 106 5.20 -14.77 9.87
C GLY A 106 4.11 -14.24 8.96
N MET A 107 3.35 -13.29 9.49
CA MET A 107 2.28 -12.62 8.77
C MET A 107 2.71 -11.25 8.24
N VAL A 108 2.25 -10.93 7.06
CA VAL A 108 2.26 -9.57 6.51
C VAL A 108 0.82 -9.09 6.39
N LEU A 109 0.55 -7.88 6.86
CA LEU A 109 -0.78 -7.29 6.90
C LEU A 109 -0.87 -6.09 5.97
N GLY A 110 -1.99 -5.98 5.27
CA GLY A 110 -2.29 -4.82 4.43
C GLY A 110 -3.77 -4.75 4.07
N PRO A 111 -4.22 -3.66 3.42
CA PRO A 111 -5.61 -3.51 3.02
C PRO A 111 -6.14 -4.69 2.20
N ALA A 112 -7.42 -5.00 2.35
CA ALA A 112 -8.07 -6.06 1.56
C ALA A 112 -8.00 -5.81 0.05
N SER A 113 -7.85 -4.55 -0.37
CA SER A 113 -7.64 -4.12 -1.75
C SER A 113 -6.24 -4.41 -2.30
N THR A 114 -5.28 -4.83 -1.48
CA THR A 114 -3.90 -5.09 -1.88
C THR A 114 -3.79 -6.20 -2.93
N SER A 115 -2.95 -6.00 -3.93
CA SER A 115 -2.77 -6.89 -5.09
C SER A 115 -2.53 -8.36 -4.72
N LEU A 116 -2.99 -9.28 -5.57
CA LEU A 116 -2.74 -10.73 -5.45
C LEU A 116 -1.25 -11.07 -5.32
N ALA A 117 -0.36 -10.27 -5.87
CA ALA A 117 1.09 -10.47 -5.79
C ALA A 117 1.59 -10.68 -4.36
N PHE A 118 0.96 -10.02 -3.37
CA PHE A 118 1.38 -10.12 -1.96
C PHE A 118 1.12 -11.50 -1.37
N SER A 119 -0.05 -12.10 -1.63
CA SER A 119 -0.32 -13.48 -1.22
C SER A 119 0.68 -14.44 -1.86
N MET A 120 0.99 -14.24 -3.15
CA MET A 120 1.97 -15.07 -3.87
C MET A 120 3.37 -14.95 -3.28
N ILE A 121 3.84 -13.73 -2.98
CA ILE A 121 5.14 -13.50 -2.34
C ILE A 121 5.18 -14.14 -0.95
N ALA A 122 4.12 -13.93 -0.15
CA ALA A 122 4.06 -14.46 1.20
C ALA A 122 4.10 -15.99 1.22
N GLU A 123 3.28 -16.65 0.38
CA GLU A 123 3.26 -18.11 0.24
C GLU A 123 4.61 -18.67 -0.24
N GLN A 124 5.21 -18.06 -1.27
CA GLN A 124 6.52 -18.45 -1.79
C GLN A 124 7.62 -18.40 -0.74
N LEU A 125 7.53 -17.45 0.19
CA LEU A 125 8.51 -17.28 1.27
C LEU A 125 8.13 -18.03 2.56
N GLY A 126 7.06 -18.83 2.55
CA GLY A 126 6.60 -19.60 3.72
C GLY A 126 6.00 -18.75 4.83
N GLY A 127 5.48 -17.58 4.49
CA GLY A 127 4.66 -16.71 5.33
C GLY A 127 3.21 -16.68 4.84
N ARG A 128 2.44 -15.71 5.33
CA ARG A 128 1.07 -15.48 4.87
C ARG A 128 0.74 -13.99 4.78
N PHE A 129 -0.04 -13.60 3.78
CA PHE A 129 -0.67 -12.30 3.71
C PHE A 129 -2.06 -12.36 4.38
N VAL A 130 -2.34 -11.43 5.27
CA VAL A 130 -3.65 -11.33 5.95
C VAL A 130 -4.25 -9.96 5.66
N PRO A 131 -5.43 -9.92 5.01
CA PRO A 131 -6.09 -8.66 4.69
C PRO A 131 -6.63 -7.97 5.93
N THR A 132 -6.59 -6.64 5.90
CA THR A 132 -7.19 -5.77 6.92
C THR A 132 -8.16 -4.79 6.27
N LYS A 133 -8.96 -4.09 7.08
CA LYS A 133 -9.68 -2.91 6.60
C LYS A 133 -8.68 -1.84 6.20
N ILE A 134 -9.07 -0.99 5.24
CA ILE A 134 -8.22 0.08 4.69
C ILE A 134 -7.82 1.14 5.71
N THR A 135 -8.57 1.30 6.80
CA THR A 135 -8.30 2.35 7.77
C THR A 135 -6.99 2.12 8.54
N PRO A 136 -6.12 3.14 8.72
CA PRO A 136 -4.85 3.03 9.42
C PRO A 136 -4.96 2.39 10.81
N GLY A 137 -5.98 2.80 11.59
CA GLY A 137 -6.22 2.24 12.91
C GLY A 137 -6.61 0.75 12.91
N ALA A 138 -7.24 0.24 11.84
CA ALA A 138 -7.54 -1.19 11.72
C ALA A 138 -6.28 -2.00 11.41
N VAL A 139 -5.41 -1.48 10.54
CA VAL A 139 -4.10 -2.07 10.25
C VAL A 139 -3.26 -2.19 11.52
N LEU A 140 -3.12 -1.10 12.27
CA LEU A 140 -2.33 -1.09 13.51
C LEU A 140 -2.92 -1.99 14.59
N ARG A 141 -4.26 -2.06 14.74
CA ARG A 141 -4.88 -3.03 15.66
C ARG A 141 -4.58 -4.48 15.27
N ALA A 142 -4.67 -4.80 13.99
CA ALA A 142 -4.32 -6.15 13.50
C ALA A 142 -2.84 -6.45 13.68
N ALA A 143 -1.96 -5.45 13.55
CA ALA A 143 -0.52 -5.58 13.70
C ALA A 143 -0.07 -5.97 15.11
N GLN A 144 -0.91 -5.83 16.14
CA GLN A 144 -0.61 -6.29 17.50
C GLN A 144 -0.48 -7.82 17.63
N HIS A 145 -0.88 -8.57 16.61
CA HIS A 145 -0.74 -10.03 16.62
C HIS A 145 0.74 -10.44 16.59
N SER A 146 1.14 -11.34 17.48
CA SER A 146 2.54 -11.72 17.74
C SER A 146 3.29 -12.32 16.54
N GLU A 147 2.58 -12.86 15.55
CA GLU A 147 3.17 -13.40 14.32
C GLU A 147 3.36 -12.35 13.22
N THR A 148 2.90 -11.11 13.43
CA THR A 148 3.04 -10.04 12.43
C THR A 148 4.48 -9.59 12.33
N VAL A 149 5.04 -9.62 11.13
CA VAL A 149 6.42 -9.17 10.86
C VAL A 149 6.46 -7.82 10.15
N LEU A 150 5.42 -7.49 9.41
CA LEU A 150 5.26 -6.23 8.69
C LEU A 150 3.78 -5.93 8.48
N ALA A 151 3.39 -4.68 8.62
CA ALA A 151 2.08 -4.20 8.19
C ALA A 151 2.22 -2.89 7.41
N SER A 152 1.29 -2.63 6.48
CA SER A 152 1.27 -1.39 5.70
C SER A 152 -0.16 -0.87 5.54
N ASP A 153 -0.30 0.46 5.49
CA ASP A 153 -1.56 1.14 5.16
C ASP A 153 -1.84 1.18 3.63
N GLY A 154 -0.88 0.70 2.81
CA GLY A 154 -0.95 0.80 1.36
C GLY A 154 -0.61 2.18 0.80
N GLY A 155 -0.28 3.15 1.64
CA GLY A 155 0.03 4.55 1.28
C GLY A 155 1.45 5.02 1.66
N GLY A 156 2.38 4.08 1.89
CA GLY A 156 3.76 4.39 2.29
C GLY A 156 4.01 4.34 3.79
N GLY A 157 2.98 4.10 4.61
CA GLY A 157 3.12 3.81 6.03
C GLY A 157 3.48 2.33 6.24
N PHE A 158 4.56 2.07 6.97
CA PHE A 158 5.02 0.73 7.32
C PHE A 158 5.15 0.59 8.83
N CYS A 159 4.59 -0.48 9.37
CA CYS A 159 4.65 -0.84 10.78
C CYS A 159 5.45 -2.13 10.95
N TRP A 160 6.41 -2.09 11.87
CA TRP A 160 7.28 -3.21 12.25
C TRP A 160 7.00 -3.57 13.71
N PRO A 161 6.06 -4.50 13.99
CA PRO A 161 5.56 -4.74 15.35
C PRO A 161 6.60 -5.26 16.34
N ASP A 162 7.71 -5.80 15.87
CA ASP A 162 8.85 -6.18 16.71
C ASP A 162 9.58 -4.97 17.31
N PHE A 163 9.38 -3.78 16.78
CA PHE A 163 9.86 -2.52 17.31
C PHE A 163 8.74 -1.72 17.97
N ALA A 164 7.74 -1.33 17.19
CA ALA A 164 6.58 -0.57 17.68
C ALA A 164 5.36 -0.79 16.79
N VAL A 165 4.15 -0.75 17.38
CA VAL A 165 2.90 -0.81 16.64
C VAL A 165 2.49 0.60 16.22
N SER A 166 3.24 1.17 15.29
CA SER A 166 3.02 2.48 14.67
C SER A 166 3.56 2.48 13.25
N PHE A 167 3.07 3.37 12.41
CA PHE A 167 3.77 3.69 11.17
C PHE A 167 4.97 4.56 11.52
N ASP A 168 6.14 4.15 11.07
CA ASP A 168 7.42 4.77 11.44
C ASP A 168 8.39 4.73 10.25
N ALA A 169 8.54 5.86 9.59
CA ALA A 169 9.45 5.99 8.46
C ALA A 169 10.93 5.96 8.90
N ILE A 170 11.24 6.46 10.09
CA ILE A 170 12.61 6.47 10.62
C ILE A 170 13.10 5.04 10.82
N PHE A 171 12.31 4.24 11.55
CA PHE A 171 12.64 2.84 11.76
C PHE A 171 12.60 2.05 10.45
N THR A 172 11.64 2.32 9.56
CA THR A 172 11.56 1.66 8.24
C THR A 172 12.83 1.85 7.44
N VAL A 173 13.39 3.07 7.37
CA VAL A 173 14.66 3.32 6.68
C VAL A 173 15.80 2.49 7.28
N ALA A 174 15.95 2.50 8.60
CA ALA A 174 16.99 1.73 9.28
C ALA A 174 16.84 0.21 9.03
N ARG A 175 15.61 -0.30 9.15
CA ARG A 175 15.30 -1.72 8.94
C ARG A 175 15.54 -2.15 7.50
N VAL A 176 15.17 -1.34 6.52
CA VAL A 176 15.42 -1.65 5.09
C VAL A 176 16.91 -1.73 4.82
N LEU A 177 17.70 -0.79 5.33
CA LEU A 177 19.16 -0.81 5.17
C LEU A 177 19.80 -2.05 5.82
N GLU A 178 19.35 -2.42 7.02
CA GLU A 178 19.77 -3.66 7.69
C GLU A 178 19.46 -4.90 6.83
N LEU A 179 18.22 -5.03 6.38
CA LEU A 179 17.77 -6.19 5.61
C LEU A 179 18.46 -6.29 4.23
N LEU A 180 18.73 -5.16 3.58
CA LEU A 180 19.52 -5.13 2.36
C LEU A 180 20.98 -5.52 2.61
N ALA A 181 21.56 -5.10 3.72
CA ALA A 181 22.93 -5.49 4.09
C ALA A 181 23.05 -6.97 4.38
N VAL A 182 22.09 -7.55 5.09
CA VAL A 182 22.07 -8.99 5.43
C VAL A 182 21.80 -9.86 4.22
N SER A 183 20.83 -9.46 3.37
CA SER A 183 20.44 -10.25 2.19
C SER A 183 21.42 -10.15 1.02
N GLY A 184 22.25 -9.11 0.97
CA GLY A 184 23.16 -8.83 -0.14
C GLY A 184 22.46 -8.52 -1.46
N THR A 185 21.14 -8.30 -1.47
CA THR A 185 20.34 -8.00 -2.65
C THR A 185 20.16 -6.47 -2.84
N SER A 186 19.50 -6.06 -3.93
CA SER A 186 19.12 -4.67 -4.15
C SER A 186 17.61 -4.53 -4.33
N LEU A 187 17.11 -3.29 -4.16
CA LEU A 187 15.68 -3.00 -4.32
C LEU A 187 15.20 -3.28 -5.75
N GLY A 188 15.97 -2.87 -6.76
CA GLY A 188 15.66 -3.14 -8.16
C GLY A 188 15.64 -4.62 -8.50
N ALA A 189 16.56 -5.41 -7.93
CA ALA A 189 16.56 -6.87 -8.08
C ALA A 189 15.32 -7.51 -7.42
N LEU A 190 14.88 -7.00 -6.27
CA LEU A 190 13.66 -7.48 -5.61
C LEU A 190 12.42 -7.05 -6.39
N ARG A 191 12.36 -5.80 -6.87
CA ARG A 191 11.28 -5.28 -7.71
C ARG A 191 11.06 -6.16 -8.96
N SER A 192 12.14 -6.60 -9.59
CA SER A 192 12.04 -7.48 -10.79
C SER A 192 11.50 -8.88 -10.49
N ARG A 193 11.46 -9.30 -9.22
CA ARG A 193 10.90 -10.59 -8.77
C ARG A 193 9.44 -10.52 -8.36
N ILE A 194 8.85 -9.31 -8.33
CA ILE A 194 7.42 -9.17 -8.00
C ILE A 194 6.60 -9.93 -9.05
N PRO A 195 5.71 -10.85 -8.62
CA PRO A 195 4.84 -11.58 -9.55
C PRO A 195 4.04 -10.63 -10.44
N GLN A 196 4.02 -10.93 -11.73
CA GLN A 196 3.24 -10.14 -12.68
C GLN A 196 1.76 -10.53 -12.53
N VAL A 197 0.97 -9.59 -12.07
CA VAL A 197 -0.49 -9.71 -11.94
C VAL A 197 -1.13 -8.43 -12.48
N THR A 198 -2.34 -8.56 -12.96
CA THR A 198 -3.14 -7.40 -13.34
C THR A 198 -3.97 -6.97 -12.15
N HIS A 199 -3.83 -5.72 -11.76
CA HIS A 199 -4.63 -5.07 -10.72
C HIS A 199 -5.39 -3.92 -11.38
N ARG A 200 -6.74 -3.94 -11.30
CA ARG A 200 -7.63 -2.96 -11.93
C ARG A 200 -8.61 -2.42 -10.91
N THR A 201 -8.88 -1.14 -11.00
CA THR A 201 -9.85 -0.45 -10.15
C THR A 201 -10.80 0.36 -11.01
N ALA A 202 -12.08 0.29 -10.70
CA ALA A 202 -13.10 1.21 -11.15
C ALA A 202 -13.81 1.82 -9.94
N VAL A 203 -14.39 3.00 -10.14
CA VAL A 203 -15.18 3.70 -9.13
C VAL A 203 -16.58 3.93 -9.71
N GLU A 204 -17.60 3.52 -8.97
CA GLU A 204 -19.00 3.66 -9.38
C GLU A 204 -19.75 4.52 -8.37
N PHE A 205 -20.51 5.49 -8.88
CA PHE A 205 -21.38 6.30 -8.05
C PHE A 205 -22.48 5.44 -7.42
N CYS A 206 -22.70 5.59 -6.13
CA CYS A 206 -23.75 4.91 -5.40
C CYS A 206 -24.27 5.80 -4.27
N PRO A 207 -25.54 6.26 -4.31
CA PRO A 207 -26.14 7.02 -3.23
C PRO A 207 -26.04 6.28 -1.89
N TRP A 208 -25.91 7.03 -0.81
CA TRP A 208 -25.74 6.48 0.54
C TRP A 208 -26.81 5.46 0.92
N GLU A 209 -28.08 5.77 0.55
CA GLU A 209 -29.26 4.97 0.85
C GLU A 209 -29.24 3.61 0.13
N VAL A 210 -28.52 3.53 -0.99
CA VAL A 210 -28.46 2.34 -1.85
C VAL A 210 -27.30 1.43 -1.46
N LYS A 211 -26.28 1.93 -0.75
CA LYS A 211 -25.08 1.14 -0.37
C LYS A 211 -25.43 -0.19 0.30
N GLY A 212 -26.37 -0.19 1.24
CA GLY A 212 -26.80 -1.42 1.91
C GLY A 212 -27.44 -2.45 0.97
N ARG A 213 -28.15 -1.98 -0.09
CA ARG A 213 -28.75 -2.86 -1.10
C ARG A 213 -27.68 -3.52 -1.97
N VAL A 214 -26.68 -2.74 -2.41
CA VAL A 214 -25.55 -3.29 -3.19
C VAL A 214 -24.84 -4.40 -2.40
N MET A 215 -24.52 -4.16 -1.12
CA MET A 215 -23.88 -5.16 -0.28
C MET A 215 -24.72 -6.43 -0.13
N ARG A 216 -26.03 -6.29 0.07
CA ARG A 216 -26.96 -7.42 0.17
C ARG A 216 -26.98 -8.22 -1.15
N THR A 217 -27.15 -7.56 -2.29
CA THR A 217 -27.14 -8.19 -3.61
C THR A 217 -25.85 -8.96 -3.87
N MET A 218 -24.70 -8.37 -3.49
CA MET A 218 -23.41 -9.05 -3.58
C MET A 218 -23.37 -10.30 -2.72
N MET A 219 -23.82 -10.26 -1.48
CA MET A 219 -23.86 -11.41 -0.59
C MET A 219 -24.79 -12.51 -1.09
N GLU A 220 -25.98 -12.16 -1.56
CA GLU A 220 -26.97 -13.11 -2.08
C GLU A 220 -26.46 -13.81 -3.36
N ARG A 221 -25.76 -13.07 -4.25
CA ARG A 221 -25.17 -13.62 -5.46
C ARG A 221 -24.08 -14.65 -5.17
N HIS A 222 -23.33 -14.48 -4.09
CA HIS A 222 -22.13 -15.25 -3.77
C HIS A 222 -22.26 -16.14 -2.53
N LEU A 223 -23.49 -16.57 -2.18
CA LEU A 223 -23.76 -17.44 -1.02
C LEU A 223 -22.99 -18.77 -1.01
N LYS A 224 -22.60 -19.27 -2.21
CA LYS A 224 -21.89 -20.55 -2.36
C LYS A 224 -20.42 -20.39 -2.70
N ASP A 225 -19.97 -19.15 -2.90
CA ASP A 225 -18.62 -18.87 -3.33
C ASP A 225 -17.71 -18.63 -2.10
N ARG A 226 -16.41 -18.79 -2.31
CA ARG A 226 -15.43 -18.38 -1.31
C ARG A 226 -15.37 -16.86 -1.28
N VAL A 227 -15.72 -16.26 -0.16
CA VAL A 227 -15.70 -14.80 0.05
C VAL A 227 -14.91 -14.40 1.27
N ASP A 228 -14.37 -13.17 1.26
CA ASP A 228 -13.80 -12.48 2.41
C ASP A 228 -14.58 -11.17 2.62
N LEU A 229 -15.02 -10.95 3.84
CA LEU A 229 -15.86 -9.80 4.25
C LEU A 229 -15.11 -8.79 5.11
N THR A 230 -13.80 -8.80 5.06
CA THR A 230 -12.95 -7.90 5.87
C THR A 230 -13.23 -6.44 5.59
N ASP A 231 -13.37 -6.08 4.30
CA ASP A 231 -13.61 -4.69 3.87
C ASP A 231 -14.43 -4.67 2.57
N GLY A 232 -15.73 -4.87 2.67
CA GLY A 232 -16.62 -5.10 1.53
C GLY A 232 -16.86 -6.59 1.25
N VAL A 233 -17.16 -6.96 0.01
CA VAL A 233 -17.30 -8.35 -0.44
C VAL A 233 -16.21 -8.67 -1.44
N LYS A 234 -15.24 -9.46 -1.03
CA LYS A 234 -14.17 -9.98 -1.86
C LYS A 234 -14.50 -11.40 -2.27
N VAL A 235 -14.66 -11.63 -3.56
CA VAL A 235 -14.97 -12.94 -4.15
C VAL A 235 -13.70 -13.52 -4.75
N PHE A 236 -13.34 -14.74 -4.35
CA PHE A 236 -12.20 -15.45 -4.92
C PHE A 236 -12.61 -16.19 -6.19
N VAL A 237 -11.79 -16.06 -7.21
CA VAL A 237 -11.89 -16.75 -8.51
C VAL A 237 -10.65 -17.61 -8.75
N ASP A 238 -10.64 -18.46 -9.78
CA ASP A 238 -9.56 -19.44 -10.02
C ASP A 238 -8.16 -18.83 -10.11
N ASP A 239 -8.05 -17.65 -10.71
CA ASP A 239 -6.75 -16.98 -10.95
C ASP A 239 -6.56 -15.69 -10.16
N GLY A 240 -7.45 -15.41 -9.17
CA GLY A 240 -7.35 -14.20 -8.36
C GLY A 240 -8.58 -13.87 -7.53
N TRP A 241 -9.03 -12.63 -7.58
CA TRP A 241 -10.18 -12.16 -6.81
C TRP A 241 -10.75 -10.85 -7.39
N VAL A 242 -12.00 -10.55 -7.04
CA VAL A 242 -12.65 -9.24 -7.20
C VAL A 242 -13.20 -8.77 -5.86
N LEU A 243 -13.02 -7.49 -5.54
CA LEU A 243 -13.52 -6.83 -4.33
C LEU A 243 -14.51 -5.74 -4.73
N VAL A 244 -15.67 -5.73 -4.11
CA VAL A 244 -16.66 -4.64 -4.16
C VAL A 244 -16.76 -4.04 -2.77
N ALA A 245 -16.24 -2.82 -2.60
CA ALA A 245 -16.13 -2.15 -1.31
C ALA A 245 -16.77 -0.76 -1.34
N PRO A 246 -17.61 -0.41 -0.37
CA PRO A 246 -18.15 0.94 -0.26
C PRO A 246 -17.06 1.91 0.19
N ASP A 247 -16.99 3.09 -0.43
CA ASP A 247 -16.20 4.19 0.13
C ASP A 247 -16.86 4.66 1.44
N PRO A 248 -16.10 4.79 2.56
CA PRO A 248 -16.68 5.22 3.84
C PRO A 248 -17.09 6.71 3.86
N ASP A 249 -16.48 7.54 3.00
CA ASP A 249 -16.58 9.00 3.07
C ASP A 249 -17.27 9.61 1.83
N ARG A 250 -17.51 8.82 0.77
CA ARG A 250 -18.08 9.26 -0.49
C ARG A 250 -19.23 8.38 -0.95
N PRO A 251 -20.19 8.90 -1.75
CA PRO A 251 -21.28 8.12 -2.33
C PRO A 251 -20.77 7.28 -3.52
N GLU A 252 -19.80 6.40 -3.25
CA GLU A 252 -19.07 5.62 -4.26
C GLU A 252 -18.83 4.20 -3.79
N TYR A 253 -18.57 3.32 -4.75
CA TYR A 253 -18.06 1.98 -4.58
C TYR A 253 -16.76 1.80 -5.36
N TYR A 254 -15.78 1.15 -4.75
CA TYR A 254 -14.61 0.65 -5.43
C TYR A 254 -14.88 -0.77 -5.91
N ILE A 255 -14.62 -1.01 -7.18
CA ILE A 255 -14.59 -2.33 -7.79
C ILE A 255 -13.14 -2.62 -8.16
N ILE A 256 -12.52 -3.56 -7.47
CA ILE A 256 -11.10 -3.84 -7.62
C ILE A 256 -10.95 -5.31 -7.99
N ALA A 257 -10.26 -5.62 -9.09
CA ALA A 257 -9.92 -6.98 -9.45
C ALA A 257 -8.41 -7.17 -9.52
N SER A 258 -7.93 -8.29 -8.98
CA SER A 258 -6.53 -8.67 -9.09
C SER A 258 -6.43 -10.13 -9.52
N THR A 259 -5.94 -10.36 -10.74
CA THR A 259 -5.87 -11.68 -11.37
C THR A 259 -4.54 -11.86 -12.11
N ARG A 260 -4.22 -13.11 -12.47
CA ARG A 260 -3.06 -13.41 -13.30
C ARG A 260 -3.30 -13.04 -14.77
N ASP A 261 -4.55 -13.15 -15.25
CA ASP A 261 -4.93 -12.80 -16.61
C ASP A 261 -5.53 -11.41 -16.70
N ALA A 262 -4.97 -10.56 -17.56
CA ALA A 262 -5.43 -9.17 -17.71
C ALA A 262 -6.85 -9.08 -18.30
N GLY A 263 -7.19 -9.95 -19.22
CA GLY A 263 -8.53 -10.00 -19.81
C GLY A 263 -9.57 -10.38 -18.77
N HIS A 264 -9.22 -11.29 -17.85
CA HIS A 264 -10.11 -11.68 -16.75
C HIS A 264 -10.32 -10.53 -15.76
N ALA A 265 -9.25 -9.84 -15.34
CA ALA A 265 -9.39 -8.65 -14.46
C ALA A 265 -10.34 -7.61 -15.05
N ASN A 266 -10.18 -7.29 -16.34
CA ASN A 266 -11.04 -6.31 -17.02
C ASN A 266 -12.51 -6.75 -17.07
N ARG A 267 -12.79 -8.03 -17.36
CA ARG A 267 -14.15 -8.59 -17.36
C ARG A 267 -14.78 -8.52 -15.97
N LEU A 268 -14.05 -8.90 -14.93
CA LEU A 268 -14.55 -8.84 -13.56
C LEU A 268 -14.90 -7.39 -13.16
N VAL A 269 -14.02 -6.44 -13.41
CA VAL A 269 -14.30 -5.03 -13.08
C VAL A 269 -15.56 -4.56 -13.82
N GLU A 270 -15.68 -4.83 -15.12
CA GLU A 270 -16.87 -4.41 -15.89
C GLU A 270 -18.15 -5.10 -15.40
N GLU A 271 -18.12 -6.42 -15.16
CA GLU A 271 -19.27 -7.18 -14.66
C GLU A 271 -19.78 -6.63 -13.33
N TYR A 272 -18.89 -6.40 -12.37
CA TYR A 272 -19.31 -5.92 -11.05
C TYR A 272 -19.63 -4.42 -11.04
N SER A 273 -19.03 -3.62 -11.92
CA SER A 273 -19.45 -2.23 -12.16
C SER A 273 -20.89 -2.17 -12.70
N GLN A 274 -21.22 -3.04 -13.67
CA GLN A 274 -22.58 -3.14 -14.18
C GLN A 274 -23.59 -3.58 -13.11
N LEU A 275 -23.19 -4.52 -12.23
CA LEU A 275 -24.02 -4.94 -11.11
C LEU A 275 -24.33 -3.76 -10.17
N VAL A 276 -23.33 -2.99 -9.78
CA VAL A 276 -23.53 -1.79 -8.93
C VAL A 276 -24.47 -0.80 -9.60
N ARG A 277 -24.22 -0.49 -10.89
CA ARG A 277 -25.08 0.44 -11.68
C ARG A 277 -26.52 -0.06 -11.78
N SER A 278 -26.75 -1.36 -11.98
CA SER A 278 -28.10 -1.92 -12.06
C SER A 278 -28.86 -1.78 -10.75
N VAL A 279 -28.21 -2.10 -9.63
CA VAL A 279 -28.83 -1.95 -8.29
C VAL A 279 -29.15 -0.48 -7.98
N VAL A 280 -28.30 0.45 -8.38
CA VAL A 280 -28.56 1.90 -8.23
C VAL A 280 -29.73 2.33 -9.10
N ALA A 281 -29.79 1.91 -10.36
CA ALA A 281 -30.90 2.24 -11.27
C ALA A 281 -32.25 1.68 -10.79
N GLU A 282 -32.29 0.47 -10.25
CA GLU A 282 -33.49 -0.15 -9.68
C GLU A 282 -33.97 0.56 -8.39
N ALA A 283 -33.08 1.24 -7.68
CA ALA A 283 -33.41 1.96 -6.45
C ALA A 283 -33.92 3.39 -6.72
N ALA A 284 -33.57 3.99 -7.86
CA ALA A 284 -33.92 5.37 -8.19
C ALA A 284 -35.45 5.67 -8.22
N PRO A 285 -36.33 4.77 -8.69
CA PRO A 285 -37.78 5.04 -8.69
C PRO A 285 -38.44 5.05 -7.30
N GLN A 286 -37.78 4.49 -6.28
CA GLN A 286 -38.35 4.40 -4.91
C GLN A 286 -38.01 5.61 -4.03
N ALA A 287 -36.99 6.38 -4.38
CA ALA A 287 -36.59 7.59 -3.64
C ALA A 287 -37.51 8.78 -3.93
N GLU A 288 -38.07 8.90 -5.13
CA GLU A 288 -39.03 9.97 -5.49
C GLU A 288 -40.42 9.77 -4.86
N ALA A 289 -40.79 8.50 -4.54
CA ALA A 289 -42.12 8.22 -3.94
C ALA A 289 -42.21 8.51 -2.45
N VAL A 290 -41.10 8.72 -1.75
CA VAL A 290 -41.05 8.96 -0.27
C VAL A 290 -41.03 10.46 0.06
N VAL A 291 -40.74 11.33 -0.91
CA VAL A 291 -40.68 12.79 -0.71
C VAL A 291 -42.05 13.46 -0.93
N GLU A 292 -43.05 12.76 -1.46
CA GLU A 292 -44.41 13.29 -1.70
C GLU A 292 -45.45 12.85 -0.66
N THR A 293 -45.08 12.32 0.49
CA THR A 293 -45.96 12.03 1.63
C THR A 293 -45.43 12.74 2.88
#